data_b6149beda2074d0850a72cb5814dfc57
#
_entry.id   b6149beda2074d0850a72cb5814dfc57
#
_cell.length_a   1.000
_cell.length_b   1.000
_cell.length_c   1.000
_cell.angle_alpha   90.00
_cell.angle_beta   90.00
_cell.angle_gamma   90.00
#
_symmetry.space_group_name_H-M   'P 1'
#
loop_
_entity.id
_entity.type
_entity.pdbx_description
1 polymer ?
#
loop_
_entity_poly.entity_id
_entity_poly.type
_entity_poly.pdbx_seq_one_letter_code
_entity_poly.pdbx_strand_id
1 'polypeptide(L)'
;CTGRPLFGVLPYYKKLGLDLQNEYVIVNNGCSTHQTSDWGLVDWKELSPADIEYLYDLAEKSDVQLTLFDESHYFVLGGKPNQVIENDAKLVFSDLTEISLEEATSGKFRMFQGMFLGTKEQTDDFEQRFAEELCQRFSGVRSQPVIYEAMPLGTTKATALSRLAEILKID
;
A
#
# COMPACT_ATOMS: atom_id res chain seq x y z
N CYS A 1 -14.16 1.68 0.07
CA CYS A 1 -12.89 2.35 -0.20
C CYS A 1 -12.06 2.45 1.08
N THR A 2 -10.81 1.98 1.07
CA THR A 2 -9.96 1.90 2.28
C THR A 2 -8.46 2.01 1.95
N GLY A 3 -7.63 2.35 2.95
CA GLY A 3 -6.16 2.24 2.86
C GLY A 3 -5.65 0.81 3.07
N ARG A 4 -6.46 -0.08 3.64
CA ARG A 4 -6.06 -1.47 3.89
C ARG A 4 -5.78 -2.22 2.59
N PRO A 5 -4.86 -3.22 2.60
CA PRO A 5 -4.72 -4.16 1.51
C PRO A 5 -5.92 -5.11 1.42
N LEU A 6 -6.07 -5.81 0.29
CA LEU A 6 -7.21 -6.69 0.04
C LEU A 6 -7.37 -7.75 1.15
N PHE A 7 -6.31 -8.44 1.51
CA PHE A 7 -6.33 -9.46 2.57
C PHE A 7 -6.75 -8.89 3.94
N GLY A 8 -6.47 -7.60 4.20
CA GLY A 8 -6.93 -6.89 5.39
C GLY A 8 -8.41 -6.49 5.38
N VAL A 9 -9.09 -6.61 4.24
CA VAL A 9 -10.52 -6.28 4.08
C VAL A 9 -11.39 -7.55 4.13
N LEU A 10 -10.93 -8.64 3.55
CA LEU A 10 -11.70 -9.88 3.40
C LEU A 10 -12.38 -10.39 4.68
N PRO A 11 -11.73 -10.40 5.86
CA PRO A 11 -12.38 -10.84 7.09
C PRO A 11 -13.56 -9.96 7.50
N TYR A 12 -13.48 -8.64 7.25
CA TYR A 12 -14.56 -7.70 7.56
C TYR A 12 -15.69 -7.79 6.55
N TYR A 13 -15.37 -7.95 5.26
CA TYR A 13 -16.36 -8.08 4.20
C TYR A 13 -17.32 -9.25 4.47
N LYS A 14 -16.78 -10.41 4.77
CA LYS A 14 -17.56 -11.61 5.16
C LYS A 14 -18.40 -11.38 6.42
N LYS A 15 -17.81 -10.74 7.46
CA LYS A 15 -18.49 -10.47 8.72
C LYS A 15 -19.70 -9.51 8.56
N LEU A 16 -19.61 -8.59 7.58
CA LEU A 16 -20.69 -7.65 7.27
C LEU A 16 -21.77 -8.24 6.35
N GLY A 17 -21.60 -9.46 5.87
CA GLY A 17 -22.54 -10.13 4.97
C GLY A 17 -22.59 -9.53 3.56
N LEU A 18 -21.51 -8.86 3.13
CA LEU A 18 -21.42 -8.20 1.82
C LEU A 18 -21.03 -9.17 0.70
N ASP A 19 -20.64 -10.39 1.02
CA ASP A 19 -20.22 -11.46 0.11
C ASP A 19 -21.34 -12.02 -0.79
N LEU A 20 -22.57 -11.59 -0.58
CA LEU A 20 -23.73 -11.98 -1.39
C LEU A 20 -24.01 -11.02 -2.57
N GLN A 21 -23.26 -9.93 -2.67
CA GLN A 21 -23.50 -8.87 -3.64
C GLN A 21 -22.35 -8.76 -4.64
N ASN A 22 -22.68 -8.46 -5.89
CA ASN A 22 -21.70 -8.17 -6.92
C ASN A 22 -21.33 -6.69 -6.84
N GLU A 23 -20.33 -6.37 -6.05
CA GLU A 23 -19.88 -5.03 -5.71
C GLU A 23 -18.40 -4.82 -6.06
N TYR A 24 -17.88 -3.66 -5.72
CA TYR A 24 -16.46 -3.32 -5.91
C TYR A 24 -15.83 -2.86 -4.61
N VAL A 25 -14.57 -3.22 -4.41
CA VAL A 25 -13.76 -2.78 -3.27
C VAL A 25 -12.52 -2.06 -3.77
N ILE A 26 -12.35 -0.81 -3.35
CA ILE A 26 -11.16 -0.02 -3.61
C ILE A 26 -10.27 -0.11 -2.38
N VAL A 27 -9.06 -0.63 -2.53
CA VAL A 27 -8.09 -0.90 -1.46
C VAL A 27 -6.74 -0.23 -1.72
N ASN A 28 -5.77 -0.38 -0.82
CA ASN A 28 -4.45 0.22 -0.94
C ASN A 28 -4.50 1.72 -1.30
N ASN A 29 -5.37 2.50 -0.61
CA ASN A 29 -5.57 3.94 -0.87
C ASN A 29 -5.98 4.31 -2.32
N GLY A 30 -6.55 3.39 -3.07
CA GLY A 30 -6.94 3.58 -4.46
C GLY A 30 -5.96 2.99 -5.46
N CYS A 31 -4.92 2.29 -5.00
CA CYS A 31 -3.98 1.62 -5.90
C CYS A 31 -4.55 0.36 -6.54
N SER A 32 -5.56 -0.26 -5.94
CA SER A 32 -6.24 -1.39 -6.58
C SER A 32 -7.74 -1.41 -6.33
N THR A 33 -8.50 -1.83 -7.33
CA THR A 33 -9.96 -2.00 -7.31
C THR A 33 -10.29 -3.42 -7.71
N HIS A 34 -11.05 -4.11 -6.90
CA HIS A 34 -11.43 -5.50 -7.12
C HIS A 34 -12.96 -5.64 -7.20
N GLN A 35 -13.41 -6.55 -8.05
CA GLN A 35 -14.82 -6.97 -8.10
C GLN A 35 -15.03 -8.08 -7.05
N THR A 36 -16.12 -8.01 -6.29
CA THR A 36 -16.32 -8.92 -5.14
C THR A 36 -16.82 -10.31 -5.51
N SER A 37 -17.29 -10.52 -6.75
CA SER A 37 -17.77 -11.82 -7.22
C SER A 37 -16.68 -12.90 -7.27
N ASP A 38 -15.46 -12.52 -7.63
CA ASP A 38 -14.30 -13.41 -7.80
C ASP A 38 -13.00 -12.82 -7.24
N TRP A 39 -13.07 -11.62 -6.67
CA TRP A 39 -11.94 -10.81 -6.20
C TRP A 39 -10.97 -10.42 -7.32
N GLY A 40 -11.40 -10.51 -8.57
CA GLY A 40 -10.61 -10.12 -9.73
C GLY A 40 -10.25 -8.63 -9.71
N LEU A 41 -9.03 -8.34 -10.16
CA LEU A 41 -8.52 -6.97 -10.29
C LEU A 41 -9.15 -6.29 -11.51
N VAL A 42 -9.81 -5.14 -11.28
CA VAL A 42 -10.54 -4.38 -12.31
C VAL A 42 -9.77 -3.15 -12.77
N ASP A 43 -9.13 -2.47 -11.83
CA ASP A 43 -8.32 -1.27 -12.09
C ASP A 43 -7.18 -1.18 -11.08
N TRP A 44 -6.00 -0.69 -11.51
CA TRP A 44 -4.87 -0.53 -10.61
C TRP A 44 -3.88 0.55 -11.04
N LYS A 45 -3.08 0.97 -10.09
CA LYS A 45 -1.83 1.71 -10.24
C LYS A 45 -0.77 1.02 -9.41
N GLU A 46 0.43 0.89 -9.95
CA GLU A 46 1.54 0.21 -9.30
C GLU A 46 2.80 1.07 -9.32
N LEU A 47 3.68 0.83 -8.38
CA LEU A 47 5.02 1.41 -8.32
C LEU A 47 5.89 0.77 -9.40
N SER A 48 6.60 1.58 -10.16
CA SER A 48 7.62 1.07 -11.07
C SER A 48 8.85 0.55 -10.30
N PRO A 49 9.70 -0.30 -10.91
CA PRO A 49 10.98 -0.68 -10.29
C PRO A 49 11.80 0.53 -9.82
N ALA A 50 11.88 1.59 -10.62
CA ALA A 50 12.59 2.82 -10.27
C ALA A 50 11.93 3.60 -9.11
N ASP A 51 10.63 3.45 -8.90
CA ASP A 51 9.94 4.01 -7.73
C ASP A 51 10.31 3.22 -6.48
N ILE A 52 10.34 1.89 -6.56
CA ILE A 52 10.72 1.02 -5.44
C ILE A 52 12.17 1.26 -5.02
N GLU A 53 13.10 1.34 -5.98
CA GLU A 53 14.50 1.68 -5.72
C GLU A 53 14.63 3.02 -5.00
N TYR A 54 13.91 4.03 -5.48
CA TYR A 54 13.91 5.35 -4.87
C TYR A 54 13.37 5.34 -3.43
N LEU A 55 12.24 4.66 -3.19
CA LEU A 55 11.67 4.53 -1.83
C LEU A 55 12.62 3.77 -0.90
N TYR A 56 13.27 2.72 -1.41
CA TYR A 56 14.26 1.96 -0.64
C TYR A 56 15.47 2.83 -0.25
N ASP A 57 15.96 3.64 -1.19
CA ASP A 57 17.05 4.59 -0.96
C ASP A 57 16.74 5.61 0.15
N LEU A 58 15.48 6.05 0.26
CA LEU A 58 15.05 6.93 1.35
C LEU A 58 14.97 6.20 2.69
N ALA A 59 14.52 4.95 2.70
CA ALA A 59 14.52 4.12 3.89
C ALA A 59 15.95 3.90 4.43
N GLU A 60 16.90 3.57 3.56
CA GLU A 60 18.33 3.39 3.92
C GLU A 60 18.98 4.66 4.50
N LYS A 61 18.46 5.83 4.16
CA LYS A 61 18.92 7.13 4.67
C LYS A 61 18.22 7.56 5.97
N SER A 62 17.38 6.71 6.54
CA SER A 62 16.54 7.02 7.70
C SER A 62 16.42 5.82 8.65
N ASP A 63 15.75 6.01 9.77
CA ASP A 63 15.54 4.97 10.78
C ASP A 63 14.17 4.25 10.63
N VAL A 64 13.46 4.47 9.52
CA VAL A 64 12.23 3.76 9.20
C VAL A 64 12.52 2.59 8.27
N GLN A 65 11.65 1.59 8.25
CA GLN A 65 11.77 0.43 7.38
C GLN A 65 10.71 0.47 6.29
N LEU A 66 11.09 0.16 5.05
CA LEU A 66 10.19 0.10 3.90
C LEU A 66 9.48 -1.25 3.84
N THR A 67 8.17 -1.18 3.64
CA THR A 67 7.32 -2.33 3.29
C THR A 67 6.57 -2.05 2.00
N LEU A 68 6.21 -3.12 1.29
CA LEU A 68 5.46 -3.06 0.04
C LEU A 68 4.27 -4.03 0.10
N PHE A 69 3.21 -3.70 -0.64
CA PHE A 69 2.07 -4.59 -0.82
C PHE A 69 1.86 -4.95 -2.28
N ASP A 70 1.63 -6.23 -2.54
CA ASP A 70 0.96 -6.69 -3.75
C ASP A 70 -0.48 -7.15 -3.44
N GLU A 71 -1.08 -8.00 -4.28
CA GLU A 71 -2.44 -8.51 -4.09
C GLU A 71 -2.58 -9.42 -2.86
N SER A 72 -1.50 -10.09 -2.45
CA SER A 72 -1.53 -11.20 -1.50
C SER A 72 -0.49 -11.13 -0.39
N HIS A 73 0.55 -10.31 -0.56
CA HIS A 73 1.69 -10.31 0.32
C HIS A 73 1.93 -8.96 0.98
N TYR A 74 2.43 -9.05 2.20
CA TYR A 74 3.00 -7.95 2.95
C TYR A 74 4.52 -8.14 2.98
N PHE A 75 5.22 -7.46 2.09
CA PHE A 75 6.67 -7.55 1.95
C PHE A 75 7.40 -6.58 2.88
N VAL A 76 8.55 -7.04 3.38
CA VAL A 76 9.46 -6.24 4.20
C VAL A 76 10.82 -6.20 3.51
N LEU A 77 11.35 -5.00 3.26
CA LEU A 77 12.67 -4.78 2.72
C LEU A 77 13.67 -4.42 3.83
N GLY A 78 14.95 -4.67 3.57
CA GLY A 78 16.02 -4.29 4.50
C GLY A 78 16.19 -5.23 5.69
N GLY A 79 15.71 -6.47 5.61
CA GLY A 79 15.91 -7.52 6.62
C GLY A 79 14.70 -7.71 7.53
N LYS A 80 14.97 -8.19 8.76
CA LYS A 80 13.91 -8.55 9.71
C LYS A 80 12.99 -7.38 10.04
N PRO A 81 11.66 -7.62 10.13
CA PRO A 81 10.70 -6.59 10.46
C PRO A 81 10.94 -5.99 11.84
N ASN A 82 10.79 -4.68 11.95
CA ASN A 82 10.75 -4.01 13.23
C ASN A 82 9.41 -4.28 13.95
N GLN A 83 9.34 -3.94 15.25
CA GLN A 83 8.15 -4.22 16.08
C GLN A 83 6.88 -3.50 15.59
N VAL A 84 7.02 -2.34 14.92
CA VAL A 84 5.88 -1.58 14.38
C VAL A 84 5.26 -2.35 13.21
N ILE A 85 6.10 -2.87 12.31
CA ILE A 85 5.67 -3.72 11.18
C ILE A 85 4.99 -4.99 11.67
N GLU A 86 5.56 -5.68 12.67
CA GLU A 86 4.94 -6.88 13.25
C GLU A 86 3.55 -6.60 13.84
N ASN A 87 3.39 -5.44 14.47
CA ASN A 87 2.11 -5.04 15.03
C ASN A 87 1.09 -4.68 13.93
N ASP A 88 1.53 -3.97 12.90
CA ASP A 88 0.67 -3.61 11.76
C ASP A 88 0.20 -4.85 10.99
N ALA A 89 1.09 -5.81 10.74
CA ALA A 89 0.76 -7.08 10.08
C ALA A 89 -0.37 -7.84 10.79
N LYS A 90 -0.36 -7.87 12.13
CA LYS A 90 -1.44 -8.46 12.92
C LYS A 90 -2.78 -7.73 12.72
N LEU A 91 -2.76 -6.40 12.57
CA LEU A 91 -3.97 -5.61 12.35
C LEU A 91 -4.60 -5.81 10.97
N VAL A 92 -3.80 -6.24 9.99
CA VAL A 92 -4.26 -6.53 8.63
C VAL A 92 -4.37 -8.03 8.35
N PHE A 93 -4.18 -8.88 9.36
CA PHE A 93 -4.30 -10.35 9.29
C PHE A 93 -3.35 -10.99 8.28
N SER A 94 -2.14 -10.50 8.18
CA SER A 94 -1.14 -10.96 7.21
C SER A 94 0.10 -11.52 7.89
N ASP A 95 0.68 -12.52 7.27
CA ASP A 95 2.07 -12.90 7.51
C ASP A 95 2.99 -11.92 6.77
N LEU A 96 4.21 -11.78 7.29
CA LEU A 96 5.25 -10.96 6.69
C LEU A 96 6.17 -11.82 5.82
N THR A 97 6.55 -11.29 4.68
CA THR A 97 7.50 -11.93 3.76
C THR A 97 8.70 -11.00 3.57
N GLU A 98 9.89 -11.44 3.99
CA GLU A 98 11.13 -10.71 3.67
C GLU A 98 11.39 -10.83 2.17
N ILE A 99 11.76 -9.71 1.53
CA ILE A 99 12.06 -9.65 0.09
C ILE A 99 13.31 -8.81 -0.14
N SER A 100 14.15 -9.22 -1.08
CA SER A 100 15.28 -8.41 -1.53
C SER A 100 14.84 -7.28 -2.48
N LEU A 101 15.64 -6.22 -2.58
CA LEU A 101 15.38 -5.14 -3.55
C LEU A 101 15.34 -5.70 -4.99
N GLU A 102 16.26 -6.61 -5.34
CA GLU A 102 16.31 -7.25 -6.65
C GLU A 102 15.00 -7.99 -6.99
N GLU A 103 14.45 -8.76 -6.04
CA GLU A 103 13.18 -9.45 -6.23
C GLU A 103 12.01 -8.47 -6.31
N ALA A 104 11.99 -7.43 -5.46
CA ALA A 104 10.93 -6.43 -5.43
C ALA A 104 10.85 -5.64 -6.74
N THR A 105 11.99 -5.40 -7.40
CA THR A 105 12.12 -4.65 -8.67
C THR A 105 12.11 -5.54 -9.92
N SER A 106 12.05 -6.87 -9.75
CA SER A 106 12.12 -7.84 -10.85
C SER A 106 10.92 -7.82 -11.81
N GLY A 107 9.82 -7.16 -11.45
CA GLY A 107 8.55 -7.18 -12.18
C GLY A 107 7.72 -8.46 -11.96
N LYS A 108 8.17 -9.36 -11.08
CA LYS A 108 7.43 -10.56 -10.70
C LYS A 108 6.15 -10.25 -9.92
N PHE A 109 6.19 -9.19 -9.11
CA PHE A 109 5.10 -8.76 -8.25
C PHE A 109 4.59 -7.39 -8.67
N ARG A 110 3.28 -7.18 -8.58
CA ARG A 110 2.64 -5.89 -8.81
C ARG A 110 2.59 -5.11 -7.50
N MET A 111 3.55 -4.22 -7.28
CA MET A 111 3.66 -3.47 -6.03
C MET A 111 2.75 -2.24 -6.06
N PHE A 112 1.70 -2.23 -5.24
CA PHE A 112 0.69 -1.16 -5.25
C PHE A 112 1.11 0.07 -4.47
N GLN A 113 1.66 -0.09 -3.28
CA GLN A 113 2.09 1.02 -2.42
C GLN A 113 3.30 0.64 -1.58
N GLY A 114 4.07 1.66 -1.20
CA GLY A 114 5.10 1.56 -0.18
C GLY A 114 4.64 2.19 1.13
N MET A 115 5.10 1.66 2.24
CA MET A 115 4.92 2.24 3.55
C MET A 115 6.25 2.28 4.31
N PHE A 116 6.52 3.41 4.96
CA PHE A 116 7.63 3.60 5.86
C PHE A 116 7.13 3.48 7.29
N LEU A 117 7.64 2.49 8.04
CA LEU A 117 7.22 2.20 9.41
C LEU A 117 8.40 2.32 10.38
N GLY A 118 8.15 3.04 11.46
CA GLY A 118 9.10 3.23 12.57
C GLY A 118 8.38 3.69 13.81
N THR A 119 9.12 4.06 14.87
CA THR A 119 8.50 4.76 16.00
C THR A 119 7.93 6.11 15.54
N LYS A 120 7.12 6.73 16.37
CA LYS A 120 6.58 8.07 16.05
C LYS A 120 7.70 9.07 15.73
N GLU A 121 8.76 9.07 16.54
CA GLU A 121 9.90 9.97 16.41
C GLU A 121 10.66 9.71 15.10
N GLN A 122 10.88 8.45 14.74
CA GLN A 122 11.53 8.05 13.49
C GLN A 122 10.69 8.46 12.26
N THR A 123 9.37 8.29 12.34
CA THR A 123 8.47 8.66 11.26
C THR A 123 8.29 10.20 11.18
N ASP A 124 8.36 10.92 12.30
CA ASP A 124 8.37 12.39 12.32
C ASP A 124 9.64 12.95 11.64
N ASP A 125 10.82 12.39 11.95
CA ASP A 125 12.09 12.75 11.29
C ASP A 125 12.04 12.45 9.79
N PHE A 126 11.55 11.26 9.41
CA PHE A 126 11.41 10.87 8.02
C PHE A 126 10.51 11.84 7.25
N GLU A 127 9.33 12.15 7.78
CA GLU A 127 8.39 13.08 7.15
C GLU A 127 8.99 14.49 7.03
N GLN A 128 9.63 14.99 8.07
CA GLN A 128 10.27 16.31 8.05
C GLN A 128 11.36 16.42 6.98
N ARG A 129 12.11 15.35 6.75
CA ARG A 129 13.24 15.33 5.80
C ARG A 129 12.81 15.09 4.36
N PHE A 130 11.80 14.28 4.12
CA PHE A 130 11.53 13.73 2.81
C PHE A 130 10.12 14.00 2.27
N ALA A 131 9.16 14.51 3.04
CA ALA A 131 7.78 14.66 2.56
C ALA A 131 7.67 15.61 1.37
N GLU A 132 8.42 16.71 1.34
CA GLU A 132 8.39 17.67 0.24
C GLU A 132 8.90 17.02 -1.07
N GLU A 133 10.00 16.28 -1.00
CA GLU A 133 10.57 15.56 -2.13
C GLU A 133 9.65 14.42 -2.60
N LEU A 134 9.10 13.65 -1.66
CA LEU A 134 8.15 12.58 -1.96
C LEU A 134 6.90 13.07 -2.67
N CYS A 135 6.32 14.20 -2.24
CA CYS A 135 5.11 14.77 -2.85
C CYS A 135 5.28 15.20 -4.32
N GLN A 136 6.51 15.35 -4.82
CA GLN A 136 6.78 15.63 -6.23
C GLN A 136 6.67 14.39 -7.12
N ARG A 137 6.83 13.19 -6.53
CA ARG A 137 6.88 11.92 -7.27
C ARG A 137 5.78 10.94 -6.86
N PHE A 138 5.25 11.08 -5.67
CA PHE A 138 4.26 10.16 -5.08
C PHE A 138 3.07 10.92 -4.49
N SER A 139 1.95 10.23 -4.36
CA SER A 139 0.88 10.62 -3.45
C SER A 139 1.23 10.14 -2.05
N GLY A 140 1.88 11.01 -1.26
CA GLY A 140 2.31 10.70 0.10
C GLY A 140 1.26 11.07 1.14
N VAL A 141 1.14 10.28 2.21
CA VAL A 141 0.26 10.58 3.35
C VAL A 141 0.76 9.98 4.65
N ARG A 142 0.78 10.77 5.71
CA ARG A 142 0.92 10.27 7.08
C ARG A 142 -0.41 9.71 7.55
N SER A 143 -0.59 8.40 7.50
CA SER A 143 -1.87 7.74 7.84
C SER A 143 -2.00 7.44 9.32
N GLN A 144 -0.88 7.21 10.00
CA GLN A 144 -0.80 6.95 11.44
C GLN A 144 0.48 7.57 12.01
N PRO A 145 0.57 7.79 13.35
CA PRO A 145 1.79 8.33 13.96
C PRO A 145 3.07 7.56 13.66
N VAL A 146 2.97 6.32 13.24
CA VAL A 146 4.07 5.37 13.01
C VAL A 146 4.17 4.90 11.55
N ILE A 147 3.32 5.45 10.65
CA ILE A 147 3.23 5.02 9.24
C ILE A 147 3.15 6.22 8.31
N TYR A 148 4.07 6.31 7.37
CA TYR A 148 4.01 7.19 6.21
C TYR A 148 3.86 6.34 4.94
N GLU A 149 2.83 6.62 4.13
CA GLU A 149 2.49 5.86 2.94
C GLU A 149 2.85 6.62 1.67
N ALA A 150 3.33 5.90 0.64
CA ALA A 150 3.67 6.43 -0.67
C ALA A 150 2.98 5.59 -1.75
N MET A 151 2.07 6.22 -2.49
CA MET A 151 1.36 5.64 -3.62
C MET A 151 1.87 6.26 -4.94
N PRO A 152 1.67 5.62 -6.09
CA PRO A 152 1.93 6.24 -7.39
C PRO A 152 1.27 7.62 -7.50
N LEU A 153 1.95 8.58 -8.10
CA LEU A 153 1.50 9.99 -8.16
C LEU A 153 0.08 10.10 -8.74
N GLY A 154 -0.74 10.94 -8.12
CA GLY A 154 -2.15 11.14 -8.49
C GLY A 154 -3.09 10.01 -8.05
N THR A 155 -2.59 9.00 -7.33
CA THR A 155 -3.42 7.92 -6.81
C THR A 155 -3.97 8.27 -5.44
N THR A 156 -5.30 8.33 -5.36
CA THR A 156 -6.06 8.56 -4.14
C THR A 156 -7.35 7.72 -4.17
N LYS A 157 -8.02 7.58 -3.05
CA LYS A 157 -9.36 6.94 -2.99
C LYS A 157 -10.36 7.64 -3.91
N ALA A 158 -10.29 8.97 -4.03
CA ALA A 158 -11.17 9.74 -4.89
C ALA A 158 -10.89 9.49 -6.38
N THR A 159 -9.63 9.53 -6.81
CA THR A 159 -9.27 9.25 -8.21
C THR A 159 -9.57 7.82 -8.62
N ALA A 160 -9.42 6.84 -7.71
CA ALA A 160 -9.81 5.47 -7.95
C ALA A 160 -11.32 5.29 -8.10
N LEU A 161 -12.11 6.01 -7.28
CA LEU A 161 -13.58 6.01 -7.40
C LEU A 161 -14.02 6.61 -8.74
N SER A 162 -13.40 7.70 -9.18
CA SER A 162 -13.69 8.31 -10.50
C SER A 162 -13.37 7.34 -11.64
N ARG A 163 -12.21 6.66 -11.60
CA ARG A 163 -11.87 5.64 -12.62
C ARG A 163 -12.87 4.47 -12.62
N LEU A 164 -13.31 4.03 -11.44
CA LEU A 164 -14.32 2.99 -11.33
C LEU A 164 -15.66 3.45 -11.95
N ALA A 165 -16.11 4.68 -11.69
CA ALA A 165 -17.31 5.23 -12.29
C ALA A 165 -17.22 5.27 -13.82
N GLU A 166 -16.08 5.68 -14.38
CA GLU A 166 -15.82 5.65 -15.83
C GLU A 166 -15.91 4.21 -16.40
N ILE A 167 -15.29 3.22 -15.74
CA ILE A 167 -15.33 1.81 -16.13
C ILE A 167 -16.77 1.29 -16.14
N LEU A 168 -17.55 1.66 -15.14
CA LEU A 168 -18.95 1.25 -14.99
C LEU A 168 -19.92 2.11 -15.81
N LYS A 169 -19.45 3.18 -16.48
CA LYS A 169 -20.26 4.15 -17.23
C LYS A 169 -21.37 4.77 -16.38
N ILE A 170 -21.01 5.16 -15.16
CA ILE A 170 -21.87 5.87 -14.20
C ILE A 170 -21.49 7.35 -14.26
N ASP A 171 -22.51 8.22 -14.46
CA ASP A 171 -22.37 9.69 -14.45
C ASP A 171 -22.33 10.26 -13.00
#